data_59757c8d7e8a9e86fbb122bc29d170dc
#
_entry.id   59757c8d7e8a9e86fbb122bc29d170dc
#
_cell.length_a   1.000
_cell.length_b   1.000
_cell.length_c   1.000
_cell.angle_alpha   90.00
_cell.angle_beta   90.00
_cell.angle_gamma   90.00
#
_symmetry.space_group_name_H-M   'P 1'
#
loop_
_entity.id
_entity.type
_entity.pdbx_description
1 polymer ?
#
loop_
_entity_poly.entity_id
_entity_poly.type
_entity_poly.pdbx_seq_one_letter_code
_entity_poly.pdbx_strand_id
1 'polypeptide(L)'
;MCRGLSFICPFVPSTAQGRDFPLKGKIGIYIDIIELLLALNSIALKIPFVKYHGAGNDFIMIDDREGTIGPLLTTEWIARACHRHFGIGADGMILVQEGEDEAGFFMKYFNSDGWTSSFCGNGGRCFAAFTEDLEIHGGAFEFLGTDGWHFSQRDRNNEISLSMTDVHTIDKLDDKNFVLDTGSPHLVLFTDQLENIEVKLKGREIRNSTPFKEKGINVNFVEILAPGEIKIRTYERGVEDETLACGTGVVASAIAAAFSTDTNNHSWLVHARGGDLHVDFKHEGDQHFTNVRLTGPAVESFRGEIDLLPTS
;
A
#
# COMPACT_ATOMS: atom_id res chain seq x y z
N MET A 1 23.14 -44.54 -33.27
CA MET A 1 24.43 -43.92 -33.73
C MET A 1 24.91 -42.98 -32.64
N CYS A 2 25.95 -43.41 -31.97
CA CYS A 2 27.21 -42.69 -31.65
C CYS A 2 27.08 -41.51 -30.72
N ARG A 3 27.84 -41.35 -29.71
CA ARG A 3 29.10 -41.73 -28.99
C ARG A 3 29.10 -40.77 -27.81
N GLY A 4 29.32 -41.04 -26.59
CA GLY A 4 30.50 -41.62 -25.96
C GLY A 4 31.58 -40.59 -25.73
N LEU A 5 31.66 -39.93 -24.53
CA LEU A 5 32.87 -39.27 -24.08
C LEU A 5 33.04 -39.51 -22.58
N SER A 6 34.00 -40.40 -22.32
CA SER A 6 34.64 -40.67 -21.04
C SER A 6 35.60 -39.53 -20.71
N PHE A 7 35.54 -39.02 -19.45
CA PHE A 7 36.64 -38.22 -18.93
C PHE A 7 37.41 -39.02 -17.90
N ILE A 8 38.69 -39.13 -18.22
CA ILE A 8 39.75 -39.84 -17.53
C ILE A 8 40.16 -39.01 -16.31
N CYS A 9 40.26 -39.68 -15.17
CA CYS A 9 40.85 -39.16 -13.95
C CYS A 9 42.38 -39.20 -14.04
N PRO A 10 43.13 -38.15 -13.74
CA PRO A 10 44.59 -38.28 -13.62
C PRO A 10 45.01 -38.65 -12.19
N PHE A 11 45.88 -39.61 -12.17
CA PHE A 11 46.69 -40.14 -11.08
C PHE A 11 47.37 -39.06 -10.25
N VAL A 12 47.30 -39.15 -8.92
CA VAL A 12 48.11 -38.36 -8.00
C VAL A 12 49.22 -39.27 -7.44
N PRO A 13 50.49 -38.88 -7.54
CA PRO A 13 51.56 -39.61 -6.88
C PRO A 13 51.63 -39.23 -5.39
N SER A 14 51.75 -40.27 -4.55
CA SER A 14 52.07 -40.14 -3.15
C SER A 14 53.58 -39.84 -3.00
N THR A 15 53.89 -38.71 -2.38
CA THR A 15 55.03 -38.52 -1.44
C THR A 15 55.08 -37.07 -0.99
N ALA A 16 54.71 -36.76 0.23
CA ALA A 16 55.31 -35.66 1.00
C ALA A 16 55.11 -35.87 2.48
N GLN A 17 56.22 -35.94 3.12
CA GLN A 17 56.47 -36.03 4.55
C GLN A 17 55.67 -35.03 5.40
N GLY A 18 55.27 -35.49 6.59
CA GLY A 18 54.58 -34.71 7.60
C GLY A 18 55.32 -33.43 7.98
N ARG A 19 54.56 -32.35 8.01
CA ARG A 19 54.82 -31.19 8.85
C ARG A 19 53.57 -30.99 9.69
N ASP A 20 53.72 -31.24 11.00
CA ASP A 20 52.73 -30.85 11.97
C ASP A 20 52.56 -29.32 11.99
N PHE A 21 51.47 -28.84 11.46
CA PHE A 21 51.00 -27.45 11.65
C PHE A 21 50.17 -27.41 12.93
N PRO A 22 50.43 -26.49 13.87
CA PRO A 22 49.68 -26.41 15.10
C PRO A 22 48.26 -25.95 14.84
N LEU A 23 47.29 -26.87 14.94
CA LEU A 23 45.84 -26.64 14.84
C LEU A 23 45.24 -25.75 15.97
N LYS A 24 46.05 -25.37 16.98
CA LYS A 24 45.58 -24.60 18.14
C LYS A 24 45.17 -23.15 17.81
N GLY A 25 45.65 -22.53 16.73
CA GLY A 25 45.29 -21.14 16.40
C GLY A 25 44.00 -20.98 15.61
N LYS A 26 43.55 -22.00 14.88
CA LYS A 26 42.32 -21.91 14.05
C LYS A 26 41.05 -22.15 14.83
N ILE A 27 41.09 -22.99 15.89
CA ILE A 27 39.93 -23.29 16.72
C ILE A 27 39.50 -22.06 17.53
N GLY A 28 40.45 -21.27 18.05
CA GLY A 28 40.17 -20.03 18.77
C GLY A 28 39.42 -19.00 17.91
N ILE A 29 39.87 -18.78 16.68
CA ILE A 29 39.25 -17.81 15.78
C ILE A 29 37.80 -18.23 15.40
N TYR A 30 37.54 -19.53 15.24
CA TYR A 30 36.19 -20.03 14.98
C TYR A 30 35.25 -19.89 16.18
N ILE A 31 35.75 -20.08 17.39
CA ILE A 31 34.99 -19.89 18.64
C ILE A 31 34.66 -18.39 18.81
N ASP A 32 35.63 -17.50 18.60
CA ASP A 32 35.43 -16.05 18.69
C ASP A 32 34.42 -15.55 17.64
N ILE A 33 34.44 -16.10 16.41
CA ILE A 33 33.45 -15.76 15.35
C ILE A 33 32.07 -16.30 15.73
N ILE A 34 31.96 -17.51 16.26
CA ILE A 34 30.69 -18.09 16.68
C ILE A 34 30.12 -17.30 17.87
N GLU A 35 30.95 -16.94 18.86
CA GLU A 35 30.55 -16.11 20.00
C GLU A 35 30.13 -14.70 19.55
N LEU A 36 30.85 -14.11 18.59
CA LEU A 36 30.48 -12.83 17.99
C LEU A 36 29.16 -12.93 17.22
N LEU A 37 28.95 -14.00 16.44
CA LEU A 37 27.70 -14.25 15.73
C LEU A 37 26.52 -14.52 16.69
N LEU A 38 26.78 -15.24 17.79
CA LEU A 38 25.78 -15.45 18.84
C LEU A 38 25.49 -14.15 19.62
N ALA A 39 26.50 -13.31 19.87
CA ALA A 39 26.34 -12.01 20.49
C ALA A 39 25.61 -11.03 19.56
N LEU A 40 25.90 -11.05 18.27
CA LEU A 40 25.18 -10.27 17.26
C LEU A 40 23.73 -10.76 17.09
N ASN A 41 23.48 -12.08 17.16
CA ASN A 41 22.13 -12.64 17.18
C ASN A 41 21.37 -12.39 18.49
N SER A 42 22.06 -12.03 19.57
CA SER A 42 21.44 -11.67 20.84
C SER A 42 21.09 -10.17 20.96
N ILE A 43 21.60 -9.33 20.04
CA ILE A 43 21.16 -7.94 19.90
C ILE A 43 19.94 -7.98 18.98
N ALA A 44 18.75 -8.05 19.59
CA ALA A 44 17.52 -7.87 18.84
C ALA A 44 17.58 -6.49 18.17
N LEU A 45 17.75 -6.47 16.84
CA LEU A 45 17.66 -5.23 16.07
C LEU A 45 16.23 -4.74 16.18
N LYS A 46 16.05 -3.62 16.84
CA LYS A 46 14.75 -2.97 17.00
C LYS A 46 14.54 -1.99 15.85
N ILE A 47 13.38 -2.09 15.24
CA ILE A 47 12.95 -1.20 14.17
C ILE A 47 11.94 -0.21 14.73
N PRO A 48 12.26 1.09 14.77
CA PRO A 48 11.30 2.11 15.15
C PRO A 48 10.20 2.19 14.09
N PHE A 49 8.96 2.37 14.52
CA PHE A 49 7.83 2.57 13.64
C PHE A 49 6.86 3.62 14.19
N VAL A 50 6.05 4.17 13.30
CA VAL A 50 4.91 4.99 13.66
C VAL A 50 3.66 4.38 13.05
N LYS A 51 2.59 4.29 13.84
CA LYS A 51 1.29 3.80 13.37
C LYS A 51 0.44 4.98 12.92
N TYR A 52 0.01 4.94 11.65
CA TYR A 52 -0.90 5.91 11.05
C TYR A 52 -2.19 5.26 10.58
N HIS A 53 -3.24 6.07 10.41
CA HIS A 53 -4.41 5.68 9.64
C HIS A 53 -4.93 6.84 8.79
N GLY A 54 -5.47 6.51 7.60
CA GLY A 54 -6.23 7.40 6.75
C GLY A 54 -7.66 6.90 6.62
N ALA A 55 -8.61 7.57 7.27
CA ALA A 55 -10.02 7.14 7.30
C ALA A 55 -10.20 5.67 7.72
N GLY A 56 -9.51 5.25 8.80
CA GLY A 56 -9.61 3.91 9.38
C GLY A 56 -8.74 2.82 8.72
N ASN A 57 -8.23 3.05 7.52
CA ASN A 57 -7.23 2.17 6.90
C ASN A 57 -5.86 2.47 7.50
N ASP A 58 -5.23 1.48 8.14
CA ASP A 58 -4.12 1.70 9.07
C ASP A 58 -2.80 1.05 8.62
N PHE A 59 -1.68 1.77 8.86
CA PHE A 59 -0.37 1.41 8.34
C PHE A 59 0.72 1.48 9.40
N ILE A 60 1.70 0.59 9.29
CA ILE A 60 2.98 0.66 9.98
C ILE A 60 3.92 1.46 9.08
N MET A 61 4.34 2.64 9.54
CA MET A 61 5.25 3.54 8.81
C MET A 61 6.66 3.37 9.35
N ILE A 62 7.64 3.19 8.47
CA ILE A 62 9.05 3.02 8.81
C ILE A 62 9.90 3.99 7.97
N ASP A 63 10.78 4.74 8.62
CA ASP A 63 11.81 5.54 7.96
C ASP A 63 12.96 4.61 7.52
N ASP A 64 13.05 4.35 6.23
CA ASP A 64 14.09 3.55 5.59
C ASP A 64 14.82 4.36 4.51
N ARG A 65 15.00 5.67 4.74
CA ARG A 65 15.72 6.55 3.79
C ARG A 65 17.14 6.08 3.54
N GLU A 66 17.80 5.47 4.52
CA GLU A 66 19.13 4.90 4.36
C GLU A 66 19.13 3.57 3.60
N GLY A 67 17.97 2.98 3.28
CA GLY A 67 17.84 1.71 2.58
C GLY A 67 18.38 0.50 3.35
N THR A 68 18.54 0.61 4.67
CA THR A 68 19.16 -0.42 5.52
C THR A 68 18.16 -1.39 6.12
N ILE A 69 16.91 -0.99 6.27
CA ILE A 69 15.85 -1.79 6.90
C ILE A 69 15.15 -2.68 5.86
N GLY A 70 14.75 -2.12 4.73
CA GLY A 70 13.99 -2.83 3.70
C GLY A 70 14.59 -4.16 3.26
N PRO A 71 15.92 -4.29 3.02
CA PRO A 71 16.56 -5.54 2.67
C PRO A 71 16.50 -6.63 3.77
N LEU A 72 16.23 -6.26 5.01
CA LEU A 72 16.13 -7.18 6.15
C LEU A 72 14.70 -7.73 6.34
N LEU A 73 13.70 -7.07 5.74
CA LEU A 73 12.29 -7.44 5.91
C LEU A 73 11.93 -8.59 4.96
N THR A 74 11.49 -9.71 5.53
CA THR A 74 10.90 -10.80 4.75
C THR A 74 9.37 -10.66 4.68
N THR A 75 8.75 -11.32 3.69
CA THR A 75 7.29 -11.39 3.55
C THR A 75 6.63 -11.87 4.84
N GLU A 76 7.20 -12.92 5.47
CA GLU A 76 6.69 -13.53 6.70
C GLU A 76 6.79 -12.56 7.88
N TRP A 77 7.90 -11.79 7.96
CA TRP A 77 8.09 -10.81 9.02
C TRP A 77 7.06 -9.67 8.90
N ILE A 78 6.88 -9.14 7.68
CA ILE A 78 5.89 -8.08 7.42
C ILE A 78 4.47 -8.58 7.74
N ALA A 79 4.11 -9.79 7.27
CA ALA A 79 2.81 -10.39 7.57
C ALA A 79 2.59 -10.58 9.08
N ARG A 80 3.62 -10.98 9.82
CA ARG A 80 3.57 -11.08 11.28
C ARG A 80 3.42 -9.70 11.93
N ALA A 81 4.18 -8.70 11.52
CA ALA A 81 4.08 -7.34 12.04
C ALA A 81 2.67 -6.76 11.83
N CYS A 82 2.07 -7.02 10.67
CA CYS A 82 0.72 -6.59 10.33
C CYS A 82 -0.39 -7.40 11.01
N HIS A 83 -0.08 -8.56 11.62
CA HIS A 83 -1.08 -9.42 12.24
C HIS A 83 -1.66 -8.79 13.51
N ARG A 84 -3.00 -8.58 13.57
CA ARG A 84 -3.68 -7.81 14.64
C ARG A 84 -3.62 -8.43 16.02
N HIS A 85 -3.32 -9.73 16.13
CA HIS A 85 -3.23 -10.43 17.43
C HIS A 85 -1.79 -10.78 17.85
N PHE A 86 -0.87 -10.88 16.89
CA PHE A 86 0.49 -11.38 17.16
C PHE A 86 1.59 -10.37 16.76
N GLY A 87 1.22 -9.25 16.19
CA GLY A 87 2.10 -8.16 15.80
C GLY A 87 1.56 -6.80 16.25
N ILE A 88 1.99 -5.75 15.57
CA ILE A 88 1.49 -4.39 15.75
C ILE A 88 0.02 -4.32 15.31
N GLY A 89 -0.31 -5.05 14.24
CA GLY A 89 -1.62 -5.03 13.60
C GLY A 89 -1.79 -3.84 12.66
N ALA A 90 -1.97 -4.12 11.36
CA ALA A 90 -2.22 -3.10 10.34
C ALA A 90 -2.78 -3.73 9.06
N ASP A 91 -3.37 -2.89 8.21
CA ASP A 91 -3.78 -3.27 6.85
C ASP A 91 -2.57 -3.34 5.90
N GLY A 92 -1.45 -2.72 6.27
CA GLY A 92 -0.21 -2.80 5.53
C GLY A 92 0.96 -2.07 6.21
N MET A 93 2.11 -2.11 5.52
CA MET A 93 3.34 -1.45 5.94
C MET A 93 3.87 -0.56 4.83
N ILE A 94 4.38 0.60 5.20
CA ILE A 94 4.94 1.57 4.26
C ILE A 94 6.34 1.96 4.72
N LEU A 95 7.32 1.85 3.81
CA LEU A 95 8.66 2.37 4.01
C LEU A 95 8.82 3.68 3.27
N VAL A 96 9.43 4.67 3.93
CA VAL A 96 9.95 5.88 3.29
C VAL A 96 11.36 5.56 2.81
N GLN A 97 11.58 5.52 1.51
CA GLN A 97 12.90 5.28 0.91
C GLN A 97 13.33 6.48 0.07
N GLU A 98 14.64 6.67 -0.09
CA GLU A 98 15.13 7.59 -1.12
C GLU A 98 14.86 6.98 -2.51
N GLY A 99 14.39 7.82 -3.44
CA GLY A 99 14.17 7.42 -4.82
C GLY A 99 15.50 7.23 -5.55
N GLU A 100 15.49 6.45 -6.63
CA GLU A 100 16.63 6.35 -7.53
C GLU A 100 16.81 7.67 -8.31
N ASP A 101 18.03 8.09 -8.58
CA ASP A 101 18.41 9.21 -9.48
C ASP A 101 17.71 10.55 -9.21
N GLU A 102 17.93 11.20 -8.10
CA GLU A 102 17.34 12.52 -7.76
C GLU A 102 15.80 12.54 -7.70
N ALA A 103 15.16 11.36 -7.74
CA ALA A 103 13.70 11.19 -7.76
C ALA A 103 13.01 11.52 -6.41
N GLY A 104 13.73 12.14 -5.47
CA GLY A 104 13.15 12.50 -4.18
C GLY A 104 12.88 11.27 -3.32
N PHE A 105 11.63 11.05 -2.90
CA PHE A 105 11.28 9.96 -1.99
C PHE A 105 10.33 8.95 -2.66
N PHE A 106 10.51 7.69 -2.31
CA PHE A 106 9.72 6.57 -2.79
C PHE A 106 8.87 5.96 -1.67
N MET A 107 7.58 5.81 -1.93
CA MET A 107 6.63 5.12 -1.08
C MET A 107 6.62 3.63 -1.41
N LYS A 108 7.31 2.82 -0.63
CA LYS A 108 7.27 1.36 -0.79
C LYS A 108 6.20 0.76 0.10
N TYR A 109 5.15 0.25 -0.54
CA TYR A 109 3.97 -0.27 0.16
C TYR A 109 3.89 -1.80 0.08
N PHE A 110 3.56 -2.41 1.23
CA PHE A 110 3.28 -3.82 1.41
C PHE A 110 1.90 -4.02 2.00
N ASN A 111 1.13 -4.94 1.45
CA ASN A 111 -0.10 -5.40 2.08
C ASN A 111 0.16 -6.15 3.39
N SER A 112 -0.89 -6.41 4.17
CA SER A 112 -0.79 -7.16 5.43
C SER A 112 -0.33 -8.61 5.28
N ASP A 113 -0.33 -9.17 4.08
CA ASP A 113 0.24 -10.49 3.76
C ASP A 113 1.74 -10.47 3.49
N GLY A 114 2.36 -9.29 3.51
CA GLY A 114 3.79 -9.05 3.30
C GLY A 114 4.22 -8.89 1.85
N TRP A 115 3.32 -9.02 0.88
CA TRP A 115 3.65 -8.79 -0.52
C TRP A 115 3.53 -7.31 -0.89
N THR A 116 4.41 -6.88 -1.79
CA THR A 116 4.32 -5.52 -2.36
C THR A 116 3.01 -5.35 -3.11
N SER A 117 2.43 -4.17 -3.01
CA SER A 117 1.15 -3.83 -3.62
C SER A 117 1.24 -2.61 -4.51
N SER A 118 0.17 -2.37 -5.27
CA SER A 118 -0.05 -1.12 -5.99
C SER A 118 -0.25 0.04 -5.00
N PHE A 119 -0.21 1.27 -5.53
CA PHE A 119 -0.43 2.47 -4.73
C PHE A 119 -1.79 2.44 -4.00
N CYS A 120 -1.79 2.96 -2.77
CA CYS A 120 -2.98 3.10 -1.93
C CYS A 120 -3.15 4.57 -1.55
N GLY A 121 -4.27 5.21 -1.96
CA GLY A 121 -4.53 6.63 -1.67
C GLY A 121 -4.59 6.97 -0.17
N ASN A 122 -5.11 6.06 0.67
CA ASN A 122 -5.08 6.23 2.13
C ASN A 122 -3.65 6.18 2.67
N GLY A 123 -2.86 5.22 2.16
CA GLY A 123 -1.43 5.10 2.46
C GLY A 123 -0.62 6.30 1.99
N GLY A 124 -0.93 6.85 0.80
CA GLY A 124 -0.27 8.04 0.27
C GLY A 124 -0.48 9.28 1.14
N ARG A 125 -1.70 9.47 1.69
CA ARG A 125 -1.93 10.55 2.67
C ARG A 125 -1.14 10.34 3.96
N CYS A 126 -1.12 9.10 4.48
CA CYS A 126 -0.29 8.76 5.66
C CYS A 126 1.20 8.94 5.38
N PHE A 127 1.67 8.58 4.17
CA PHE A 127 3.05 8.79 3.74
C PHE A 127 3.43 10.26 3.76
N ALA A 128 2.61 11.13 3.16
CA ALA A 128 2.84 12.57 3.16
C ALA A 128 2.85 13.18 4.57
N ALA A 129 1.93 12.76 5.45
CA ALA A 129 1.92 13.21 6.83
C ALA A 129 3.15 12.74 7.61
N PHE A 130 3.55 11.48 7.44
CA PHE A 130 4.72 10.92 8.12
C PHE A 130 6.03 11.55 7.64
N THR A 131 6.18 11.83 6.35
CA THR A 131 7.37 12.52 5.81
C THR A 131 7.45 13.97 6.26
N GLU A 132 6.33 14.63 6.51
CA GLU A 132 6.30 15.94 7.15
C GLU A 132 6.75 15.87 8.62
N ASP A 133 6.30 14.87 9.38
CA ASP A 133 6.73 14.63 10.76
C ASP A 133 8.22 14.25 10.88
N LEU A 134 8.79 13.68 9.81
CA LEU A 134 10.24 13.44 9.68
C LEU A 134 11.02 14.70 9.24
N GLU A 135 10.34 15.86 9.15
CA GLU A 135 10.92 17.13 8.71
C GLU A 135 11.55 17.08 7.30
N ILE A 136 11.07 16.18 6.43
CA ILE A 136 11.53 16.04 5.04
C ILE A 136 11.04 17.23 4.21
N HIS A 137 9.83 17.70 4.48
CA HIS A 137 9.22 18.85 3.81
C HIS A 137 8.31 19.63 4.78
N GLY A 138 7.88 20.81 4.36
CA GLY A 138 7.01 21.69 5.16
C GLY A 138 5.74 22.08 4.40
N GLY A 139 4.98 21.10 3.87
CA GLY A 139 3.71 21.39 3.20
C GLY A 139 3.54 20.67 1.86
N ALA A 140 3.74 21.37 0.74
CA ALA A 140 3.63 20.75 -0.59
C ALA A 140 4.80 19.79 -0.84
N PHE A 141 4.50 18.59 -1.32
CA PHE A 141 5.48 17.53 -1.47
C PHE A 141 5.15 16.58 -2.64
N GLU A 142 6.16 16.24 -3.42
CA GLU A 142 6.08 15.25 -4.48
C GLU A 142 6.85 14.00 -4.09
N PHE A 143 6.27 12.85 -4.37
CA PHE A 143 6.89 11.54 -4.11
C PHE A 143 6.48 10.52 -5.16
N LEU A 144 7.29 9.49 -5.31
CA LEU A 144 7.07 8.42 -6.26
C LEU A 144 6.34 7.25 -5.57
N GLY A 145 5.20 6.84 -6.14
CA GLY A 145 4.54 5.57 -5.84
C GLY A 145 4.88 4.50 -6.88
N THR A 146 4.33 3.31 -6.75
CA THR A 146 4.52 2.21 -7.73
C THR A 146 3.85 2.48 -9.07
N ASP A 147 2.88 3.38 -9.13
CA ASP A 147 2.09 3.78 -10.30
C ASP A 147 2.52 5.13 -10.90
N GLY A 148 3.47 5.82 -10.28
CA GLY A 148 3.98 7.10 -10.77
C GLY A 148 4.10 8.16 -9.69
N TRP A 149 4.24 9.42 -10.15
CA TRP A 149 4.38 10.59 -9.29
C TRP A 149 3.07 11.01 -8.65
N HIS A 150 3.14 11.33 -7.38
CA HIS A 150 2.04 11.89 -6.60
C HIS A 150 2.44 13.23 -6.01
N PHE A 151 1.51 14.17 -6.05
CA PHE A 151 1.63 15.45 -5.37
C PHE A 151 0.72 15.45 -4.15
N SER A 152 1.25 15.85 -3.01
CA SER A 152 0.51 16.02 -1.77
C SER A 152 0.65 17.44 -1.22
N GLN A 153 -0.37 17.87 -0.49
CA GLN A 153 -0.36 19.14 0.21
C GLN A 153 -1.27 19.07 1.44
N ARG A 154 -0.77 19.55 2.57
CA ARG A 154 -1.61 19.74 3.76
C ARG A 154 -2.48 20.98 3.57
N ASP A 155 -3.77 20.85 3.84
CA ASP A 155 -4.72 21.96 3.78
C ASP A 155 -4.84 22.71 5.12
N ARG A 156 -5.74 23.71 5.16
CA ARG A 156 -5.97 24.54 6.35
C ARG A 156 -6.69 23.80 7.50
N ASN A 157 -7.34 22.70 7.19
CA ASN A 157 -8.05 21.85 8.15
C ASN A 157 -7.14 20.76 8.73
N ASN A 158 -5.85 20.81 8.39
CA ASN A 158 -4.86 19.79 8.77
C ASN A 158 -5.08 18.43 8.08
N GLU A 159 -5.78 18.42 6.93
CA GLU A 159 -5.98 17.25 6.10
C GLU A 159 -4.97 17.20 4.96
N ILE A 160 -4.70 16.00 4.43
CA ILE A 160 -3.80 15.80 3.31
C ILE A 160 -4.60 15.70 2.01
N SER A 161 -4.35 16.63 1.10
CA SER A 161 -4.82 16.59 -0.28
C SER A 161 -3.77 15.86 -1.15
N LEU A 162 -4.19 14.82 -1.85
CA LEU A 162 -3.34 13.96 -2.66
C LEU A 162 -3.82 13.97 -4.11
N SER A 163 -2.89 14.12 -5.08
CA SER A 163 -3.23 13.93 -6.49
C SER A 163 -3.60 12.48 -6.78
N MET A 164 -4.64 12.29 -7.57
CA MET A 164 -5.12 10.98 -8.01
C MET A 164 -5.08 10.90 -9.52
N THR A 165 -5.24 9.71 -10.05
CA THR A 165 -5.30 9.46 -11.49
C THR A 165 -6.48 10.20 -12.12
N ASP A 166 -6.22 10.94 -13.21
CA ASP A 166 -7.26 11.57 -14.01
C ASP A 166 -8.13 10.52 -14.70
N VAL A 167 -9.41 10.83 -14.93
CA VAL A 167 -10.36 9.92 -15.56
C VAL A 167 -10.73 10.43 -16.96
N HIS A 168 -10.57 9.57 -17.96
CA HIS A 168 -10.83 9.90 -19.36
C HIS A 168 -11.94 9.06 -19.99
N THR A 169 -12.39 8.02 -19.30
CA THR A 169 -13.45 7.11 -19.79
C THR A 169 -14.34 6.67 -18.65
N ILE A 170 -15.65 6.67 -18.91
CA ILE A 170 -16.67 6.16 -18.00
C ILE A 170 -17.61 5.27 -18.81
N ASP A 171 -17.62 3.98 -18.52
CA ASP A 171 -18.55 3.05 -19.16
C ASP A 171 -19.89 3.11 -18.41
N LYS A 172 -20.89 3.75 -19.03
CA LYS A 172 -22.25 3.78 -18.51
C LYS A 172 -22.94 2.45 -18.86
N LEU A 173 -23.15 1.58 -17.86
CA LEU A 173 -23.87 0.31 -18.06
C LEU A 173 -25.39 0.52 -18.17
N ASP A 174 -25.92 1.43 -17.35
CA ASP A 174 -27.30 1.95 -17.36
C ASP A 174 -27.38 3.29 -16.61
N ASP A 175 -28.57 3.76 -16.27
CA ASP A 175 -28.74 5.08 -15.62
C ASP A 175 -28.25 5.13 -14.15
N LYS A 176 -27.98 3.98 -13.52
CA LYS A 176 -27.53 3.88 -12.12
C LYS A 176 -26.18 3.17 -11.95
N ASN A 177 -25.60 2.63 -13.02
CA ASN A 177 -24.42 1.78 -12.94
C ASN A 177 -23.33 2.24 -13.90
N PHE A 178 -22.13 2.48 -13.34
CA PHE A 178 -20.98 3.02 -14.07
C PHE A 178 -19.72 2.23 -13.76
N VAL A 179 -18.88 2.06 -14.78
CA VAL A 179 -17.53 1.47 -14.62
C VAL A 179 -16.50 2.50 -15.04
N LEU A 180 -15.49 2.72 -14.19
CA LEU A 180 -14.39 3.63 -14.47
C LEU A 180 -13.13 3.17 -13.75
N ASP A 181 -11.98 3.65 -14.20
CA ASP A 181 -10.68 3.38 -13.61
C ASP A 181 -10.08 4.67 -13.02
N THR A 182 -9.74 4.64 -11.76
CA THR A 182 -9.11 5.73 -11.00
C THR A 182 -7.74 5.32 -10.43
N GLY A 183 -7.00 4.47 -11.16
CA GLY A 183 -5.82 3.75 -10.74
C GLY A 183 -6.14 2.31 -10.29
N SER A 184 -7.42 1.98 -10.23
CA SER A 184 -7.99 0.65 -10.06
C SER A 184 -9.40 0.62 -10.66
N PRO A 185 -9.86 -0.52 -11.21
CA PRO A 185 -11.20 -0.61 -11.78
C PRO A 185 -12.28 -0.61 -10.71
N HIS A 186 -13.31 0.21 -10.91
CA HIS A 186 -14.44 0.40 -10.02
C HIS A 186 -15.77 0.25 -10.76
N LEU A 187 -16.68 -0.51 -10.17
CA LEU A 187 -18.10 -0.47 -10.48
C LEU A 187 -18.79 0.40 -9.42
N VAL A 188 -19.50 1.42 -9.86
CA VAL A 188 -20.30 2.32 -9.03
C VAL A 188 -21.79 2.03 -9.25
N LEU A 189 -22.51 1.75 -8.19
CA LEU A 189 -23.92 1.37 -8.18
C LEU A 189 -24.71 2.35 -7.32
N PHE A 190 -25.54 3.20 -7.93
CA PHE A 190 -26.39 4.12 -7.19
C PHE A 190 -27.63 3.44 -6.63
N THR A 191 -27.94 3.73 -5.35
CA THR A 191 -29.03 3.13 -4.61
C THR A 191 -29.63 4.12 -3.61
N ASP A 192 -30.91 3.99 -3.31
CA ASP A 192 -31.60 4.77 -2.28
C ASP A 192 -31.73 3.98 -0.95
N GLN A 193 -31.06 2.82 -0.83
CA GLN A 193 -31.14 1.90 0.31
C GLN A 193 -29.78 1.41 0.76
N LEU A 194 -28.78 2.30 0.81
CA LEU A 194 -27.39 1.95 1.07
C LEU A 194 -27.20 1.16 2.38
N GLU A 195 -27.91 1.55 3.45
CA GLU A 195 -27.78 0.92 4.77
C GLU A 195 -28.29 -0.52 4.79
N ASN A 196 -29.22 -0.87 3.90
CA ASN A 196 -29.82 -2.20 3.84
C ASN A 196 -29.02 -3.19 3.00
N ILE A 197 -27.92 -2.76 2.37
CA ILE A 197 -27.10 -3.61 1.50
C ILE A 197 -26.16 -4.48 2.33
N GLU A 198 -26.25 -5.79 2.14
CA GLU A 198 -25.25 -6.76 2.59
C GLU A 198 -24.02 -6.69 1.66
N VAL A 199 -23.15 -5.65 1.90
CA VAL A 199 -22.06 -5.28 0.99
C VAL A 199 -21.13 -6.45 0.71
N LYS A 200 -20.74 -7.21 1.73
CA LYS A 200 -19.87 -8.38 1.57
C LYS A 200 -20.47 -9.43 0.65
N LEU A 201 -21.74 -9.74 0.84
CA LEU A 201 -22.42 -10.77 0.05
C LEU A 201 -22.64 -10.30 -1.39
N LYS A 202 -23.21 -9.11 -1.54
CA LYS A 202 -23.56 -8.55 -2.85
C LYS A 202 -22.32 -8.17 -3.67
N GLY A 203 -21.33 -7.56 -3.01
CA GLY A 203 -20.06 -7.21 -3.64
C GLY A 203 -19.33 -8.45 -4.15
N ARG A 204 -19.27 -9.52 -3.34
CA ARG A 204 -18.68 -10.80 -3.74
C ARG A 204 -19.40 -11.44 -4.93
N GLU A 205 -20.73 -11.42 -4.94
CA GLU A 205 -21.53 -11.91 -6.08
C GLU A 205 -21.16 -11.18 -7.36
N ILE A 206 -21.13 -9.85 -7.33
CA ILE A 206 -20.84 -9.00 -8.49
C ILE A 206 -19.39 -9.18 -8.94
N ARG A 207 -18.43 -9.11 -8.02
CA ARG A 207 -17.00 -9.26 -8.30
C ARG A 207 -16.69 -10.59 -9.00
N ASN A 208 -17.43 -11.66 -8.69
CA ASN A 208 -17.27 -12.99 -9.28
C ASN A 208 -18.21 -13.26 -10.48
N SER A 209 -19.02 -12.28 -10.89
CA SER A 209 -19.89 -12.39 -12.06
C SER A 209 -19.08 -12.40 -13.36
N THR A 210 -19.70 -12.90 -14.45
CA THR A 210 -19.03 -13.11 -15.74
C THR A 210 -18.25 -11.91 -16.28
N PRO A 211 -18.72 -10.63 -16.20
CA PRO A 211 -17.94 -9.50 -16.71
C PRO A 211 -16.65 -9.24 -15.91
N PHE A 212 -16.60 -9.60 -14.62
CA PHE A 212 -15.56 -9.12 -13.71
C PHE A 212 -14.69 -10.22 -13.11
N LYS A 213 -15.08 -11.49 -13.15
CA LYS A 213 -14.42 -12.59 -12.43
C LYS A 213 -12.93 -12.77 -12.74
N GLU A 214 -12.49 -12.49 -13.97
CA GLU A 214 -11.12 -12.73 -14.40
C GLU A 214 -10.15 -11.67 -13.86
N LYS A 215 -10.48 -10.39 -14.05
CA LYS A 215 -9.64 -9.26 -13.63
C LYS A 215 -9.99 -8.76 -12.23
N GLY A 216 -11.20 -9.03 -11.78
CA GLY A 216 -11.78 -8.47 -10.57
C GLY A 216 -12.15 -6.99 -10.72
N ILE A 217 -13.01 -6.52 -9.82
CA ILE A 217 -13.44 -5.12 -9.77
C ILE A 217 -13.77 -4.76 -8.32
N ASN A 218 -13.50 -3.52 -7.92
CA ASN A 218 -14.01 -2.95 -6.69
C ASN A 218 -15.49 -2.58 -6.89
N VAL A 219 -16.35 -2.85 -5.92
CA VAL A 219 -17.78 -2.57 -6.02
C VAL A 219 -18.16 -1.53 -5.00
N ASN A 220 -18.60 -0.36 -5.47
CA ASN A 220 -19.00 0.77 -4.65
C ASN A 220 -20.51 0.93 -4.72
N PHE A 221 -21.19 0.82 -3.60
CA PHE A 221 -22.60 1.15 -3.43
C PHE A 221 -22.68 2.60 -2.95
N VAL A 222 -23.46 3.43 -3.64
CA VAL A 222 -23.45 4.88 -3.46
C VAL A 222 -24.87 5.41 -3.31
N GLU A 223 -25.07 6.25 -2.31
CA GLU A 223 -26.28 7.02 -2.11
C GLU A 223 -25.97 8.51 -2.28
N ILE A 224 -26.74 9.20 -3.14
CA ILE A 224 -26.64 10.65 -3.32
C ILE A 224 -27.50 11.29 -2.23
N LEU A 225 -26.87 12.05 -1.34
CA LEU A 225 -27.55 12.73 -0.23
C LEU A 225 -28.02 14.13 -0.63
N ALA A 226 -27.15 14.86 -1.32
CA ALA A 226 -27.39 16.22 -1.82
C ALA A 226 -26.47 16.51 -3.03
N PRO A 227 -26.67 17.60 -3.76
CA PRO A 227 -25.72 18.05 -4.78
C PRO A 227 -24.32 18.28 -4.16
N GLY A 228 -23.32 17.49 -4.59
CA GLY A 228 -21.97 17.54 -4.05
C GLY A 228 -21.76 16.70 -2.78
N GLU A 229 -22.70 15.85 -2.40
CA GLU A 229 -22.62 15.03 -1.19
C GLU A 229 -23.13 13.62 -1.44
N ILE A 230 -22.29 12.61 -1.16
CA ILE A 230 -22.62 11.19 -1.31
C ILE A 230 -22.17 10.39 -0.09
N LYS A 231 -22.81 9.23 0.10
CA LYS A 231 -22.40 8.21 1.05
C LYS A 231 -22.03 6.94 0.30
N ILE A 232 -20.94 6.27 0.72
CA ILE A 232 -20.46 5.08 0.04
C ILE A 232 -20.20 3.93 1.00
N ARG A 233 -20.33 2.70 0.43
CA ARG A 233 -19.86 1.46 1.04
C ARG A 233 -19.20 0.62 -0.04
N THR A 234 -17.97 0.14 0.22
CA THR A 234 -17.13 -0.49 -0.80
C THR A 234 -16.78 -1.92 -0.44
N TYR A 235 -17.02 -2.85 -1.36
CA TYR A 235 -16.40 -4.17 -1.39
C TYR A 235 -15.11 -4.08 -2.20
N GLU A 236 -13.97 -4.35 -1.57
CA GLU A 236 -12.67 -4.10 -2.15
C GLU A 236 -12.03 -5.38 -2.71
N ARG A 237 -11.62 -5.30 -3.98
CA ARG A 237 -10.87 -6.35 -4.67
C ARG A 237 -9.51 -6.56 -4.00
N GLY A 238 -9.16 -7.81 -3.71
CA GLY A 238 -7.92 -8.16 -3.03
C GLY A 238 -8.07 -8.27 -1.52
N VAL A 239 -8.93 -7.45 -0.90
CA VAL A 239 -9.37 -7.63 0.49
C VAL A 239 -10.50 -8.66 0.57
N GLU A 240 -11.36 -8.67 -0.46
CA GLU A 240 -12.52 -9.56 -0.62
C GLU A 240 -13.53 -9.44 0.55
N ASP A 241 -13.65 -8.21 1.07
CA ASP A 241 -14.60 -7.83 2.13
C ASP A 241 -14.99 -6.35 1.99
N GLU A 242 -15.93 -5.91 2.83
CA GLU A 242 -16.24 -4.48 2.98
C GLU A 242 -15.12 -3.79 3.74
N THR A 243 -14.57 -2.71 3.16
CA THR A 243 -13.54 -1.88 3.80
C THR A 243 -14.12 -0.59 4.39
N LEU A 244 -13.38 0.03 5.33
CA LEU A 244 -13.77 1.28 5.95
C LEU A 244 -13.70 2.46 4.97
N ALA A 245 -12.69 2.48 4.10
CA ALA A 245 -12.54 3.47 3.05
C ALA A 245 -11.58 2.94 1.95
N CYS A 246 -12.01 3.03 0.69
CA CYS A 246 -11.18 2.78 -0.48
C CYS A 246 -10.97 4.12 -1.22
N GLY A 247 -9.76 4.65 -1.21
CA GLY A 247 -9.48 5.99 -1.75
C GLY A 247 -9.82 6.13 -3.22
N THR A 248 -9.44 5.17 -4.07
CA THR A 248 -9.80 5.13 -5.49
C THR A 248 -11.30 4.95 -5.70
N GLY A 249 -11.96 4.17 -4.82
CA GLY A 249 -13.43 4.01 -4.85
C GLY A 249 -14.19 5.27 -4.48
N VAL A 250 -13.66 6.06 -3.55
CA VAL A 250 -14.19 7.39 -3.18
C VAL A 250 -14.13 8.32 -4.39
N VAL A 251 -12.99 8.38 -5.07
CA VAL A 251 -12.81 9.18 -6.30
C VAL A 251 -13.75 8.70 -7.41
N ALA A 252 -13.80 7.40 -7.67
CA ALA A 252 -14.68 6.83 -8.69
C ALA A 252 -16.15 7.17 -8.43
N SER A 253 -16.59 7.09 -7.15
CA SER A 253 -17.96 7.37 -6.76
C SER A 253 -18.33 8.85 -6.92
N ALA A 254 -17.45 9.78 -6.55
CA ALA A 254 -17.66 11.21 -6.72
C ALA A 254 -17.73 11.61 -8.21
N ILE A 255 -16.82 11.09 -9.03
CA ILE A 255 -16.80 11.34 -10.47
C ILE A 255 -18.06 10.76 -11.15
N ALA A 256 -18.45 9.53 -10.82
CA ALA A 256 -19.67 8.93 -11.34
C ALA A 256 -20.93 9.73 -10.93
N ALA A 257 -20.97 10.24 -9.69
CA ALA A 257 -22.06 11.09 -9.23
C ALA A 257 -22.13 12.42 -9.98
N ALA A 258 -21.00 13.09 -10.20
CA ALA A 258 -20.93 14.31 -11.01
C ALA A 258 -21.40 14.05 -12.45
N PHE A 259 -20.91 12.98 -13.06
CA PHE A 259 -21.26 12.59 -14.43
C PHE A 259 -22.76 12.24 -14.57
N SER A 260 -23.32 11.50 -13.60
CA SER A 260 -24.72 11.05 -13.66
C SER A 260 -25.73 12.16 -13.41
N THR A 261 -25.36 13.20 -12.68
CA THR A 261 -26.26 14.32 -12.31
C THR A 261 -26.08 15.55 -13.19
N ASP A 262 -25.13 15.49 -14.16
CA ASP A 262 -24.79 16.62 -15.04
C ASP A 262 -24.60 17.94 -14.28
N THR A 263 -23.92 17.84 -13.14
CA THR A 263 -23.73 18.97 -12.23
C THR A 263 -22.42 19.67 -12.50
N ASN A 264 -22.38 20.99 -12.33
CA ASN A 264 -21.17 21.79 -12.33
C ASN A 264 -20.40 21.73 -10.99
N ASN A 265 -20.77 20.84 -10.08
CA ASN A 265 -20.04 20.65 -8.85
C ASN A 265 -18.71 19.97 -9.12
N HIS A 266 -17.62 20.66 -8.79
CA HIS A 266 -16.25 20.19 -8.93
C HIS A 266 -15.65 19.69 -7.60
N SER A 267 -16.44 19.76 -6.52
CA SER A 267 -16.05 19.36 -5.16
C SER A 267 -17.16 18.49 -4.53
N TRP A 268 -16.77 17.34 -3.99
CA TRP A 268 -17.68 16.35 -3.44
C TRP A 268 -17.26 15.94 -2.03
N LEU A 269 -18.19 16.01 -1.09
CA LEU A 269 -18.07 15.40 0.22
C LEU A 269 -18.55 13.95 0.14
N VAL A 270 -17.68 13.02 0.55
CA VAL A 270 -17.94 11.59 0.49
C VAL A 270 -17.87 10.98 1.89
N HIS A 271 -19.01 10.53 2.38
CA HIS A 271 -19.11 9.83 3.66
C HIS A 271 -18.79 8.36 3.47
N ALA A 272 -17.60 7.94 3.85
CA ALA A 272 -17.21 6.54 3.96
C ALA A 272 -17.35 6.05 5.41
N ARG A 273 -17.37 4.75 5.64
CA ARG A 273 -17.47 4.19 7.00
C ARG A 273 -16.33 4.61 7.93
N GLY A 274 -15.15 4.84 7.37
CA GLY A 274 -13.94 5.23 8.11
C GLY A 274 -13.79 6.72 8.34
N GLY A 275 -14.67 7.54 7.76
CA GLY A 275 -14.64 9.00 7.89
C GLY A 275 -14.99 9.72 6.60
N ASP A 276 -15.03 11.02 6.70
CA ASP A 276 -15.35 11.92 5.60
C ASP A 276 -14.09 12.17 4.75
N LEU A 277 -14.31 12.24 3.45
CA LEU A 277 -13.29 12.51 2.45
C LEU A 277 -13.84 13.53 1.44
N HIS A 278 -12.95 14.34 0.89
CA HIS A 278 -13.31 15.32 -0.14
C HIS A 278 -12.64 14.92 -1.47
N VAL A 279 -13.39 15.04 -2.56
CA VAL A 279 -12.87 14.83 -3.92
C VAL A 279 -13.06 16.10 -4.71
N ASP A 280 -11.98 16.65 -5.22
CA ASP A 280 -11.98 17.81 -6.10
C ASP A 280 -11.45 17.42 -7.47
N PHE A 281 -12.02 18.00 -8.53
CA PHE A 281 -11.58 17.77 -9.92
C PHE A 281 -12.01 18.91 -10.82
N LYS A 282 -11.45 18.94 -12.03
CA LYS A 282 -12.01 19.71 -13.15
C LYS A 282 -12.76 18.77 -14.08
N HIS A 283 -13.97 19.16 -14.48
CA HIS A 283 -14.71 18.50 -15.55
C HIS A 283 -14.49 19.28 -16.85
N GLU A 284 -13.70 18.69 -17.75
CA GLU A 284 -13.31 19.33 -19.03
C GLU A 284 -14.34 19.06 -20.16
N GLY A 285 -15.47 18.46 -19.83
CA GLY A 285 -16.53 18.03 -20.74
C GLY A 285 -16.51 16.52 -21.02
N ASP A 286 -17.62 15.99 -21.53
CA ASP A 286 -17.84 14.56 -21.74
C ASP A 286 -17.43 13.72 -20.51
N GLN A 287 -16.49 12.81 -20.69
CA GLN A 287 -16.01 11.88 -19.66
C GLN A 287 -14.63 12.27 -19.10
N HIS A 288 -14.18 13.53 -19.34
CA HIS A 288 -12.83 13.97 -18.97
C HIS A 288 -12.83 14.71 -17.64
N PHE A 289 -12.24 14.07 -16.63
CA PHE A 289 -12.05 14.61 -15.29
C PHE A 289 -10.56 14.68 -14.98
N THR A 290 -10.05 15.89 -14.77
CA THR A 290 -8.62 16.18 -14.61
C THR A 290 -8.33 16.90 -13.30
N ASN A 291 -7.05 16.98 -12.91
CA ASN A 291 -6.62 17.53 -11.64
C ASN A 291 -7.35 16.91 -10.44
N VAL A 292 -7.57 15.61 -10.51
CA VAL A 292 -8.31 14.87 -9.49
C VAL A 292 -7.51 14.86 -8.19
N ARG A 293 -8.16 15.24 -7.10
CA ARG A 293 -7.59 15.28 -5.76
C ARG A 293 -8.48 14.57 -4.76
N LEU A 294 -7.86 13.83 -3.86
CA LEU A 294 -8.50 13.18 -2.72
C LEU A 294 -7.94 13.81 -1.44
N THR A 295 -8.79 14.48 -0.69
CA THR A 295 -8.43 15.13 0.58
C THR A 295 -9.08 14.41 1.74
N GLY A 296 -8.33 14.20 2.81
CA GLY A 296 -8.84 13.58 4.02
C GLY A 296 -7.80 13.40 5.11
N PRO A 297 -8.20 12.81 6.24
CA PRO A 297 -7.34 12.68 7.40
C PRO A 297 -6.17 11.74 7.16
N ALA A 298 -5.05 12.06 7.81
CA ALA A 298 -3.91 11.19 8.03
C ALA A 298 -3.44 11.41 9.46
N VAL A 299 -3.70 10.45 10.34
CA VAL A 299 -3.58 10.62 11.78
C VAL A 299 -2.60 9.61 12.37
N GLU A 300 -1.61 10.11 13.10
CA GLU A 300 -0.76 9.29 13.94
C GLU A 300 -1.58 8.68 15.08
N SER A 301 -1.47 7.36 15.27
CA SER A 301 -2.12 6.64 16.36
C SER A 301 -1.18 6.44 17.55
N PHE A 302 0.02 5.93 17.29
CA PHE A 302 1.07 5.69 18.29
C PHE A 302 2.41 5.39 17.63
N ARG A 303 3.49 5.40 18.42
CA ARG A 303 4.86 5.04 18.03
C ARG A 303 5.36 3.88 18.86
N GLY A 304 6.34 3.15 18.35
CA GLY A 304 6.96 2.06 19.05
C GLY A 304 8.20 1.52 18.34
N GLU A 305 8.67 0.40 18.88
CA GLU A 305 9.75 -0.40 18.28
C GLU A 305 9.30 -1.86 18.19
N ILE A 306 9.72 -2.54 17.13
CA ILE A 306 9.47 -3.97 16.93
C ILE A 306 10.80 -4.70 16.70
N ASP A 307 10.96 -5.87 17.30
CA ASP A 307 12.15 -6.70 17.09
C ASP A 307 12.15 -7.29 15.67
N LEU A 308 13.28 -7.17 14.97
CA LEU A 308 13.46 -7.78 13.64
C LEU A 308 13.45 -9.31 13.72
N LEU A 309 14.09 -9.87 14.76
CA LEU A 309 14.05 -11.31 14.99
C LEU A 309 12.91 -11.64 15.96
N PRO A 310 12.06 -12.64 15.64
CA PRO A 310 11.04 -13.06 16.57
C PRO A 310 11.71 -13.62 17.83
N THR A 311 11.37 -13.04 18.98
CA THR A 311 11.63 -13.72 20.24
C THR A 311 10.86 -15.04 20.24
N SER A 312 11.61 -16.15 20.28
CA SER A 312 11.10 -17.53 20.27
C SER A 312 10.00 -17.76 21.30
#